data_d7a4fb1bbca2100c06446408b8064edf
#
_entry.id   d7a4fb1bbca2100c06446408b8064edf
#
_cell.length_a   1.000
_cell.length_b   1.000
_cell.length_c   1.000
_cell.angle_alpha   90.00
_cell.angle_beta   90.00
_cell.angle_gamma   90.00
#
_symmetry.space_group_name_H-M   'P 1'
#
loop_
_entity.id
_entity.type
_entity.pdbx_description
1 polymer ?
#
loop_
_entity_poly.entity_id
_entity_poly.type
_entity_poly.pdbx_seq_one_letter_code
_entity_poly.pdbx_strand_id
1 'polypeptide(L)'
;QIKFSVLIILIIFTSISKADLLKPKKDILPSEVVKIQLTGLQNNDLDFKDGGIEQTWNFAHPNNKRVTGPLGNFKRMIKSDSYQMMINHLSHTITELDSSDKWAQFEVIILDKNKIYHKFNWQVEKYTLDGALKDCWLTTMVSNPIPLGSSI
;
A
#
# COMPACT_ATOMS: atom_id res chain seq x y z
N GLN A 1 -60.88 6.08 -27.25
CA GLN A 1 -59.44 6.25 -27.54
C GLN A 1 -58.63 5.95 -26.27
N ILE A 2 -57.90 4.84 -26.28
CA ILE A 2 -56.99 4.44 -25.19
C ILE A 2 -55.64 5.10 -25.48
N LYS A 3 -55.23 6.05 -24.61
CA LYS A 3 -53.89 6.65 -24.68
C LYS A 3 -52.90 5.71 -23.97
N PHE A 4 -52.04 5.04 -24.73
CA PHE A 4 -50.91 4.32 -24.22
C PHE A 4 -49.82 5.33 -23.79
N SER A 5 -49.63 5.49 -22.50
CA SER A 5 -48.51 6.26 -21.95
C SER A 5 -47.29 5.34 -21.91
N VAL A 6 -46.34 5.55 -22.80
CA VAL A 6 -45.06 4.82 -22.76
C VAL A 6 -44.19 5.44 -21.67
N LEU A 7 -44.06 4.72 -20.56
CA LEU A 7 -43.14 5.08 -19.49
C LEU A 7 -41.73 4.66 -19.92
N ILE A 8 -40.90 5.62 -20.32
CA ILE A 8 -39.47 5.38 -20.61
C ILE A 8 -38.78 5.33 -19.27
N ILE A 9 -38.42 4.12 -18.84
CA ILE A 9 -37.53 3.90 -17.67
C ILE A 9 -36.11 4.18 -18.12
N LEU A 10 -35.58 5.35 -17.73
CA LEU A 10 -34.18 5.70 -17.94
C LEU A 10 -33.32 4.93 -16.91
N ILE A 11 -32.74 3.82 -17.33
CA ILE A 11 -31.80 3.07 -16.49
C ILE A 11 -30.49 3.86 -16.51
N ILE A 12 -30.26 4.61 -15.42
CA ILE A 12 -28.97 5.27 -15.20
C ILE A 12 -27.99 4.19 -14.75
N PHE A 13 -27.13 3.73 -15.64
CA PHE A 13 -25.96 2.94 -15.29
C PHE A 13 -24.99 3.87 -14.58
N THR A 14 -25.00 3.90 -13.24
CA THR A 14 -23.90 4.47 -12.47
C THR A 14 -22.73 3.50 -12.59
N SER A 15 -21.80 3.77 -13.48
CA SER A 15 -20.50 3.10 -13.45
C SER A 15 -19.80 3.51 -12.17
N ILE A 16 -19.64 2.54 -11.24
CA ILE A 16 -18.79 2.73 -10.06
C ILE A 16 -17.35 2.79 -10.59
N SER A 17 -16.82 4.01 -10.69
CA SER A 17 -15.41 4.21 -11.05
C SER A 17 -14.56 3.71 -9.88
N LYS A 18 -13.64 2.76 -10.16
CA LYS A 18 -12.60 2.35 -9.23
C LYS A 18 -11.73 3.57 -8.92
N ALA A 19 -11.54 3.91 -7.63
CA ALA A 19 -10.68 5.01 -7.24
C ALA A 19 -9.25 4.78 -7.78
N ASP A 20 -8.66 5.83 -8.37
CA ASP A 20 -7.30 5.76 -8.88
C ASP A 20 -6.30 5.66 -7.74
N LEU A 21 -5.40 4.69 -7.82
CA LEU A 21 -4.29 4.54 -6.90
C LEU A 21 -3.26 5.64 -7.13
N LEU A 22 -2.60 6.07 -6.05
CA LEU A 22 -1.45 6.95 -6.14
C LEU A 22 -0.31 6.26 -6.89
N LYS A 23 0.41 7.03 -7.69
CA LYS A 23 1.59 6.58 -8.42
C LYS A 23 2.83 7.30 -7.93
N PRO A 24 4.01 6.69 -8.02
CA PRO A 24 5.26 7.37 -7.69
C PRO A 24 5.44 8.65 -8.47
N LYS A 25 5.89 9.70 -7.77
CA LYS A 25 6.25 11.01 -8.31
C LYS A 25 7.51 11.50 -7.61
N LYS A 26 8.28 12.35 -8.27
CA LYS A 26 9.57 12.85 -7.76
C LYS A 26 9.45 13.67 -6.47
N ASP A 27 8.32 14.33 -6.25
CA ASP A 27 8.04 15.19 -5.09
C ASP A 27 7.52 14.44 -3.86
N ILE A 28 7.27 13.13 -3.97
CA ILE A 28 6.86 12.31 -2.82
C ILE A 28 8.11 11.92 -2.02
N LEU A 29 8.17 12.35 -0.78
CA LEU A 29 9.29 12.10 0.12
C LEU A 29 9.35 10.63 0.59
N PRO A 30 10.52 10.12 1.03
CA PRO A 30 10.65 8.74 1.50
C PRO A 30 9.66 8.35 2.59
N SER A 31 9.47 9.18 3.61
CA SER A 31 8.51 8.93 4.69
C SER A 31 7.06 8.91 4.21
N GLU A 32 6.75 9.71 3.19
CA GLU A 32 5.42 9.72 2.57
C GLU A 32 5.15 8.44 1.80
N VAL A 33 6.16 7.85 1.14
CA VAL A 33 6.06 6.55 0.49
C VAL A 33 5.63 5.47 1.49
N VAL A 34 6.33 5.40 2.62
CA VAL A 34 6.00 4.45 3.70
C VAL A 34 4.58 4.69 4.22
N LYS A 35 4.20 5.96 4.43
CA LYS A 35 2.85 6.34 4.87
C LYS A 35 1.77 5.94 3.87
N ILE A 36 1.99 6.16 2.57
CA ILE A 36 1.05 5.77 1.51
C ILE A 36 0.82 4.25 1.54
N GLN A 37 1.89 3.47 1.63
CA GLN A 37 1.82 2.02 1.68
C GLN A 37 1.08 1.53 2.94
N LEU A 38 1.43 2.03 4.11
CA LEU A 38 0.80 1.64 5.38
C LEU A 38 -0.66 2.08 5.48
N THR A 39 -0.99 3.28 5.02
CA THR A 39 -2.38 3.76 5.00
C THR A 39 -3.23 2.91 4.03
N GLY A 40 -2.66 2.52 2.90
CA GLY A 40 -3.31 1.60 1.97
C GLY A 40 -3.61 0.26 2.62
N LEU A 41 -2.63 -0.35 3.27
CA LEU A 41 -2.79 -1.64 3.96
C LEU A 41 -3.76 -1.55 5.15
N GLN A 42 -3.77 -0.43 5.87
CA GLN A 42 -4.72 -0.17 6.96
C GLN A 42 -6.17 -0.14 6.48
N ASN A 43 -6.39 0.31 5.27
CA ASN A 43 -7.71 0.43 4.63
C ASN A 43 -7.78 -0.46 3.38
N ASN A 44 -7.34 -1.71 3.49
CA ASN A 44 -7.06 -2.57 2.34
C ASN A 44 -8.21 -2.70 1.34
N ASP A 45 -9.43 -2.87 1.83
CA ASP A 45 -10.60 -3.13 0.98
C ASP A 45 -11.58 -1.95 0.94
N LEU A 46 -11.16 -0.74 1.37
CA LEU A 46 -12.06 0.41 1.50
C LEU A 46 -12.67 0.84 0.16
N ASP A 47 -11.84 1.00 -0.87
CA ASP A 47 -12.28 1.44 -2.18
C ASP A 47 -12.63 0.25 -3.10
N PHE A 48 -11.82 -0.80 -3.06
CA PHE A 48 -12.03 -2.06 -3.75
C PHE A 48 -11.19 -3.16 -3.11
N LYS A 49 -11.55 -4.42 -3.38
CA LYS A 49 -10.86 -5.58 -2.79
C LYS A 49 -9.36 -5.55 -3.09
N ASP A 50 -8.54 -5.69 -2.05
CA ASP A 50 -7.07 -5.67 -2.11
C ASP A 50 -6.46 -4.35 -2.64
N GLY A 51 -7.23 -3.27 -2.65
CA GLY A 51 -6.76 -1.96 -3.11
C GLY A 51 -5.54 -1.45 -2.36
N GLY A 52 -5.47 -1.69 -1.06
CA GLY A 52 -4.31 -1.31 -0.24
C GLY A 52 -3.05 -2.10 -0.60
N ILE A 53 -3.17 -3.38 -0.89
CA ILE A 53 -2.05 -4.20 -1.38
C ILE A 53 -1.59 -3.70 -2.75
N GLU A 54 -2.51 -3.37 -3.65
CA GLU A 54 -2.16 -2.80 -4.96
C GLU A 54 -1.48 -1.43 -4.83
N GLN A 55 -1.95 -0.57 -3.91
CA GLN A 55 -1.30 0.70 -3.60
C GLN A 55 0.13 0.48 -3.11
N THR A 56 0.34 -0.48 -2.24
CA THR A 56 1.67 -0.87 -1.74
C THR A 56 2.57 -1.35 -2.87
N TRP A 57 2.05 -2.18 -3.77
CA TRP A 57 2.74 -2.66 -4.96
C TRP A 57 3.20 -1.51 -5.87
N ASN A 58 2.40 -0.47 -6.04
CA ASN A 58 2.75 0.66 -6.90
C ASN A 58 4.03 1.38 -6.46
N PHE A 59 4.33 1.38 -5.16
CA PHE A 59 5.51 2.00 -4.58
C PHE A 59 6.65 1.02 -4.29
N ALA A 60 6.54 -0.23 -4.70
CA ALA A 60 7.63 -1.19 -4.61
C ALA A 60 8.67 -0.93 -5.72
N HIS A 61 9.96 -0.97 -5.34
CA HIS A 61 11.07 -0.83 -6.28
C HIS A 61 11.04 -1.95 -7.34
N PRO A 62 11.40 -1.69 -8.61
CA PRO A 62 11.45 -2.73 -9.64
C PRO A 62 12.24 -3.98 -9.25
N ASN A 63 13.34 -3.85 -8.51
CA ASN A 63 14.09 -4.99 -8.01
C ASN A 63 13.28 -5.83 -7.00
N ASN A 64 12.53 -5.17 -6.13
CA ASN A 64 11.62 -5.84 -5.20
C ASN A 64 10.47 -6.53 -5.95
N LYS A 65 9.87 -5.86 -6.92
CA LYS A 65 8.81 -6.44 -7.77
C LYS A 65 9.27 -7.68 -8.52
N ARG A 66 10.53 -7.72 -8.95
CA ARG A 66 11.09 -8.87 -9.65
C ARG A 66 11.16 -10.12 -8.77
N VAL A 67 11.41 -9.94 -7.48
CA VAL A 67 11.49 -11.03 -6.49
C VAL A 67 10.11 -11.42 -5.96
N THR A 68 9.23 -10.46 -5.72
CA THR A 68 7.94 -10.66 -5.04
C THR A 68 6.75 -10.77 -5.99
N GLY A 69 6.93 -10.39 -7.25
CA GLY A 69 5.87 -10.38 -8.25
C GLY A 69 5.70 -11.69 -9.02
N PRO A 70 4.75 -11.73 -9.92
CA PRO A 70 3.81 -10.64 -10.30
C PRO A 70 2.82 -10.29 -9.17
N LEU A 71 1.95 -9.30 -9.39
CA LEU A 71 1.02 -8.77 -8.38
C LEU A 71 0.25 -9.87 -7.62
N GLY A 72 -0.20 -10.91 -8.29
CA GLY A 72 -0.89 -12.04 -7.64
C GLY A 72 -0.01 -12.76 -6.60
N ASN A 73 1.28 -12.91 -6.87
CA ASN A 73 2.24 -13.46 -5.91
C ASN A 73 2.47 -12.50 -4.73
N PHE A 74 2.58 -11.21 -5.01
CA PHE A 74 2.69 -10.18 -4.00
C PHE A 74 1.48 -10.17 -3.07
N LYS A 75 0.27 -10.26 -3.61
CA LYS A 75 -0.97 -10.38 -2.82
C LYS A 75 -0.92 -11.59 -1.88
N ARG A 76 -0.51 -12.75 -2.39
CA ARG A 76 -0.37 -13.97 -1.56
C ARG A 76 0.67 -13.81 -0.46
N MET A 77 1.79 -13.17 -0.76
CA MET A 77 2.85 -12.88 0.21
C MET A 77 2.34 -11.98 1.35
N ILE A 78 1.66 -10.88 1.02
CA ILE A 78 1.11 -9.96 2.03
C ILE A 78 0.04 -10.65 2.90
N LYS A 79 -0.72 -11.59 2.34
CA LYS A 79 -1.73 -12.37 3.06
C LYS A 79 -1.16 -13.58 3.84
N SER A 80 0.14 -13.83 3.73
CA SER A 80 0.83 -14.90 4.46
C SER A 80 1.02 -14.57 5.94
N ASP A 81 1.41 -15.57 6.72
CA ASP A 81 1.64 -15.43 8.17
C ASP A 81 2.67 -14.37 8.54
N SER A 82 3.63 -14.10 7.64
CA SER A 82 4.68 -13.10 7.89
C SER A 82 4.19 -11.65 7.77
N TYR A 83 3.13 -11.38 7.00
CA TYR A 83 2.73 -10.00 6.70
C TYR A 83 1.23 -9.71 6.88
N GLN A 84 0.38 -10.73 7.10
CA GLN A 84 -1.07 -10.53 7.19
C GLN A 84 -1.50 -9.56 8.30
N MET A 85 -0.70 -9.38 9.36
CA MET A 85 -0.97 -8.43 10.43
C MET A 85 -0.95 -6.97 9.97
N MET A 86 -0.38 -6.67 8.81
CA MET A 86 -0.45 -5.34 8.19
C MET A 86 -1.82 -5.02 7.62
N ILE A 87 -2.58 -6.04 7.20
CA ILE A 87 -3.88 -5.86 6.55
C ILE A 87 -4.91 -5.43 7.60
N ASN A 88 -5.54 -4.27 7.35
CA ASN A 88 -6.57 -3.71 8.22
C ASN A 88 -6.10 -3.52 9.68
N HIS A 89 -4.84 -3.16 9.86
CA HIS A 89 -4.28 -2.85 11.18
C HIS A 89 -4.94 -1.61 11.79
N LEU A 90 -4.86 -1.48 13.12
CA LEU A 90 -5.53 -0.41 13.85
C LEU A 90 -4.77 0.92 13.77
N SER A 91 -3.45 0.87 13.96
CA SER A 91 -2.61 2.05 13.94
C SER A 91 -1.18 1.70 13.57
N HIS A 92 -0.40 2.70 13.18
CA HIS A 92 1.02 2.56 12.92
C HIS A 92 1.78 3.83 13.27
N THR A 93 3.07 3.68 13.57
CA THR A 93 4.03 4.76 13.70
C THR A 93 5.19 4.54 12.73
N ILE A 94 5.72 5.63 12.19
CA ILE A 94 6.84 5.64 11.25
C ILE A 94 7.93 6.51 11.86
N THR A 95 9.11 5.96 12.11
CA THR A 95 10.25 6.69 12.66
C THR A 95 11.43 6.54 11.73
N GLU A 96 11.96 7.64 11.21
CA GLU A 96 13.19 7.60 10.41
C GLU A 96 14.38 7.27 11.33
N LEU A 97 15.14 6.24 10.94
CA LEU A 97 16.34 5.81 11.66
C LEU A 97 17.60 6.46 11.09
N ASP A 98 17.70 6.48 9.77
CA ASP A 98 18.84 7.04 9.06
C ASP A 98 18.44 7.32 7.60
N SER A 99 19.15 8.24 6.94
CA SER A 99 18.89 8.58 5.56
C SER A 99 20.09 9.23 4.87
N SER A 100 20.09 9.16 3.55
CA SER A 100 20.97 9.87 2.66
C SER A 100 20.15 10.52 1.54
N ASP A 101 20.82 11.08 0.54
CA ASP A 101 20.16 11.60 -0.66
C ASP A 101 19.61 10.48 -1.59
N LYS A 102 19.97 9.21 -1.31
CA LYS A 102 19.62 8.06 -2.17
C LYS A 102 18.84 6.96 -1.46
N TRP A 103 18.83 6.92 -0.16
CA TRP A 103 18.13 5.90 0.62
C TRP A 103 17.65 6.45 1.96
N ALA A 104 16.64 5.81 2.53
CA ALA A 104 16.15 6.09 3.88
C ALA A 104 15.67 4.80 4.53
N GLN A 105 15.90 4.69 5.84
CA GLN A 105 15.49 3.56 6.67
C GLN A 105 14.53 4.03 7.75
N PHE A 106 13.48 3.26 7.96
CA PHE A 106 12.42 3.55 8.92
C PHE A 106 12.18 2.35 9.83
N GLU A 107 11.88 2.65 11.09
CA GLU A 107 11.22 1.73 11.98
C GLU A 107 9.71 1.95 11.86
N VAL A 108 8.99 0.89 11.60
CA VAL A 108 7.53 0.88 11.55
C VAL A 108 7.00 0.01 12.66
N ILE A 109 6.13 0.56 13.50
CA ILE A 109 5.42 -0.21 14.53
C ILE A 109 3.95 -0.23 14.17
N ILE A 110 3.39 -1.43 14.05
CA ILE A 110 2.00 -1.67 13.71
C ILE A 110 1.28 -2.27 14.91
N LEU A 111 0.13 -1.73 15.25
CA LEU A 111 -0.84 -2.37 16.14
C LEU A 111 -1.84 -3.11 15.25
N ASP A 112 -1.84 -4.43 15.29
CA ASP A 112 -2.74 -5.23 14.48
C ASP A 112 -4.18 -5.25 15.02
N LYS A 113 -5.10 -5.83 14.27
CA LYS A 113 -6.51 -5.94 14.65
C LYS A 113 -6.77 -6.76 15.91
N ASN A 114 -5.81 -7.58 16.32
CA ASN A 114 -5.83 -8.37 17.55
C ASN A 114 -5.15 -7.64 18.73
N LYS A 115 -4.78 -6.36 18.55
CA LYS A 115 -4.09 -5.52 19.54
C LYS A 115 -2.70 -6.04 19.92
N ILE A 116 -1.98 -6.61 18.97
CA ILE A 116 -0.60 -7.05 19.12
C ILE A 116 0.30 -6.09 18.32
N TYR A 117 1.37 -5.64 18.96
CA TYR A 117 2.36 -4.80 18.30
C TYR A 117 3.37 -5.63 17.53
N HIS A 118 3.72 -5.17 16.33
CA HIS A 118 4.76 -5.74 15.49
C HIS A 118 5.68 -4.63 15.01
N LYS A 119 6.97 -4.90 14.97
CA LYS A 119 7.98 -3.99 14.44
C LYS A 119 8.48 -4.51 13.09
N PHE A 120 8.66 -3.58 12.15
CA PHE A 120 9.27 -3.83 10.85
C PHE A 120 10.36 -2.79 10.59
N ASN A 121 11.42 -3.22 9.93
CA ASN A 121 12.37 -2.30 9.30
C ASN A 121 11.97 -2.12 7.84
N TRP A 122 11.93 -0.86 7.40
CA TRP A 122 11.47 -0.46 6.08
C TRP A 122 12.53 0.35 5.39
N GLN A 123 12.91 -0.03 4.18
CA GLN A 123 13.92 0.68 3.41
C GLN A 123 13.32 1.20 2.11
N VAL A 124 13.61 2.47 1.81
CA VAL A 124 13.17 3.17 0.61
C VAL A 124 14.40 3.70 -0.08
N GLU A 125 14.47 3.56 -1.40
CA GLU A 125 15.59 4.02 -2.21
C GLU A 125 15.11 4.86 -3.39
N LYS A 126 15.90 5.86 -3.75
CA LYS A 126 15.67 6.66 -4.95
C LYS A 126 16.01 5.85 -6.19
N TYR A 127 15.06 5.74 -7.11
CA TYR A 127 15.28 5.09 -8.39
C TYR A 127 16.08 6.01 -9.32
N THR A 128 17.24 5.55 -9.80
CA THR A 128 18.20 6.39 -10.50
C THR A 128 18.28 6.17 -12.02
N LEU A 129 17.66 5.08 -12.51
CA LEU A 129 17.68 4.76 -13.94
C LEU A 129 16.69 5.64 -14.71
N ASP A 130 17.00 5.90 -15.98
CA ASP A 130 16.13 6.66 -16.87
C ASP A 130 14.78 5.97 -17.05
N GLY A 131 13.73 6.77 -17.17
CA GLY A 131 12.36 6.33 -17.35
C GLY A 131 11.38 7.05 -16.43
N ALA A 132 10.15 6.55 -16.39
CA ALA A 132 9.04 7.17 -15.66
C ALA A 132 9.25 7.22 -14.14
N LEU A 133 10.06 6.32 -13.58
CA LEU A 133 10.34 6.23 -12.14
C LEU A 133 11.59 6.99 -11.69
N LYS A 134 12.33 7.59 -12.62
CA LYS A 134 13.57 8.30 -12.28
C LYS A 134 13.32 9.34 -11.18
N ASP A 135 14.19 9.32 -10.17
CA ASP A 135 14.16 10.19 -8.99
C ASP A 135 12.93 9.99 -8.08
N CYS A 136 12.13 8.97 -8.31
CA CYS A 136 11.08 8.56 -7.38
C CYS A 136 11.64 7.68 -6.26
N TRP A 137 11.08 7.85 -5.06
CA TRP A 137 11.38 6.99 -3.91
C TRP A 137 10.51 5.75 -3.91
N LEU A 138 11.12 4.57 -3.79
CA LEU A 138 10.45 3.28 -3.88
C LEU A 138 10.97 2.32 -2.81
N THR A 139 10.08 1.49 -2.26
CA THR A 139 10.42 0.52 -1.23
C THR A 139 11.23 -0.63 -1.79
N THR A 140 12.41 -0.85 -1.23
CA THR A 140 13.33 -1.94 -1.61
C THR A 140 13.28 -3.12 -0.65
N MET A 141 12.95 -2.91 0.62
CA MET A 141 12.94 -3.96 1.62
C MET A 141 11.94 -3.68 2.74
N VAL A 142 11.27 -4.71 3.18
CA VAL A 142 10.54 -4.78 4.45
C VAL A 142 11.02 -6.03 5.16
N SER A 143 11.47 -5.88 6.41
CA SER A 143 11.98 -7.01 7.20
C SER A 143 10.87 -7.99 7.60
N ASN A 144 11.25 -9.14 8.12
CA ASN A 144 10.32 -10.00 8.86
C ASN A 144 9.78 -9.27 10.09
N PRO A 145 8.56 -9.56 10.52
CA PRO A 145 7.98 -8.93 11.70
C PRO A 145 8.65 -9.37 12.98
N ILE A 146 8.76 -8.44 13.94
CA ILE A 146 9.23 -8.70 15.29
C ILE A 146 8.09 -8.39 16.25
N PRO A 147 7.48 -9.40 16.91
CA PRO A 147 6.43 -9.17 17.89
C PRO A 147 6.94 -8.35 19.09
N LEU A 148 6.19 -7.33 19.50
CA LEU A 148 6.52 -6.45 20.63
C LEU A 148 5.58 -6.61 21.83
N GLY A 149 4.67 -7.57 21.79
CA GLY A 149 3.65 -7.79 22.80
C GLY A 149 2.31 -7.17 22.46
N SER A 150 1.38 -7.21 23.40
CA SER A 150 0.01 -6.72 23.21
C SER A 150 -0.21 -5.37 23.88
N SER A 151 -1.11 -4.56 23.31
CA SER A 151 -1.68 -3.41 23.99
C SER A 151 -2.67 -3.89 25.06
N ILE A 152 -2.62 -3.32 26.21
CA ILE A 152 -3.58 -3.60 27.29
C ILE A 152 -4.55 -2.46 27.40
#